data_af46c6e53ce20100b91bd0be9f50ec4c
#
_entry.id   af46c6e53ce20100b91bd0be9f50ec4c
#
_cell.length_a   1.000
_cell.length_b   1.000
_cell.length_c   1.000
_cell.angle_alpha   90.00
_cell.angle_beta   90.00
_cell.angle_gamma   90.00
#
_symmetry.space_group_name_H-M   'P 1'
#
loop_
_entity.id
_entity.type
_entity.pdbx_description
1 polymer ?
#
loop_
_entity_poly.entity_id
_entity_poly.type
_entity_poly.pdbx_seq_one_letter_code
_entity_poly.pdbx_strand_id
1 'polypeptide(L)'
;MAQAFLVLRITGQADVPHWAVTTLKLLKLDKKFRATIIPAKDNTLGMLKKIQHYISWQEIDISTTKELLDKKGRKAGYQKITPDDLAEIGFKTMDELASSLTEGKSSLSKLSPLKPWFALAPPKKGFKRSTKKLYGQKGVLGHNKELNTLLRRMM
;
A
#
# COMPACT_ATOMS: atom_id res chain seq x y z
N MET A 1 -8.66 16.53 -4.77
CA MET A 1 -8.22 15.38 -5.61
C MET A 1 -7.32 14.47 -4.81
N ALA A 2 -7.45 13.17 -4.99
CA ALA A 2 -6.52 12.22 -4.41
C ALA A 2 -5.12 12.43 -5.03
N GLN A 3 -4.12 12.51 -4.20
CA GLN A 3 -2.74 12.72 -4.64
C GLN A 3 -1.91 11.42 -4.58
N ALA A 4 -2.32 10.48 -3.72
CA ALA A 4 -1.74 9.15 -3.63
C ALA A 4 -2.78 8.10 -3.23
N PHE A 5 -2.56 6.85 -3.65
CA PHE A 5 -3.38 5.71 -3.27
C PHE A 5 -2.61 4.76 -2.36
N LEU A 6 -3.27 4.33 -1.30
CA LEU A 6 -2.87 3.17 -0.53
C LEU A 6 -3.45 1.93 -1.22
N VAL A 7 -2.61 0.96 -1.54
CA VAL A 7 -3.00 -0.28 -2.21
C VAL A 7 -2.58 -1.45 -1.35
N LEU A 8 -3.52 -2.36 -1.08
CA LEU A 8 -3.31 -3.56 -0.28
C LEU A 8 -3.69 -4.79 -1.09
N ARG A 9 -2.79 -5.75 -1.21
CA ARG A 9 -3.11 -7.04 -1.82
C ARG A 9 -3.80 -7.95 -0.81
N ILE A 10 -5.01 -8.40 -1.16
CA ILE A 10 -5.83 -9.27 -0.32
C ILE A 10 -5.72 -10.74 -0.75
N THR A 11 -5.72 -11.01 -2.06
CA THR A 11 -5.72 -12.37 -2.61
C THR A 11 -4.32 -12.96 -2.67
N GLY A 12 -4.22 -14.28 -2.47
CA GLY A 12 -2.97 -15.04 -2.63
C GLY A 12 -2.56 -15.22 -4.10
N GLN A 13 -1.63 -16.15 -4.33
CA GLN A 13 -1.05 -16.38 -5.66
C GLN A 13 -1.81 -17.43 -6.49
N ALA A 14 -2.68 -18.23 -5.86
CA ALA A 14 -3.43 -19.27 -6.54
C ALA A 14 -4.46 -18.68 -7.50
N ASP A 15 -4.60 -19.29 -8.69
CA ASP A 15 -5.59 -18.93 -9.71
C ASP A 15 -5.53 -17.47 -10.20
N VAL A 16 -4.37 -16.84 -10.11
CA VAL A 16 -4.18 -15.47 -10.60
C VAL A 16 -3.64 -15.52 -12.04
N PRO A 17 -4.33 -14.89 -13.02
CA PRO A 17 -3.85 -14.85 -14.39
C PRO A 17 -2.48 -14.19 -14.54
N HIS A 18 -1.72 -14.59 -15.53
CA HIS A 18 -0.36 -14.06 -15.74
C HIS A 18 -0.32 -12.53 -15.90
N TRP A 19 -1.28 -11.95 -16.60
CA TRP A 19 -1.38 -10.50 -16.76
C TRP A 19 -1.59 -9.77 -15.41
N ALA A 20 -2.36 -10.37 -14.49
CA ALA A 20 -2.56 -9.83 -13.15
C ALA A 20 -1.30 -9.95 -12.31
N VAL A 21 -0.60 -11.07 -12.38
CA VAL A 21 0.70 -11.27 -11.70
C VAL A 21 1.71 -10.23 -12.15
N THR A 22 1.81 -9.97 -13.46
CA THR A 22 2.71 -8.96 -14.01
C THR A 22 2.39 -7.57 -13.48
N THR A 23 1.11 -7.17 -13.47
CA THR A 23 0.68 -5.87 -12.94
C THR A 23 0.97 -5.75 -11.44
N LEU A 24 0.70 -6.81 -10.67
CA LEU A 24 1.00 -6.84 -9.23
C LEU A 24 2.50 -6.70 -8.96
N LYS A 25 3.36 -7.33 -9.72
CA LYS A 25 4.82 -7.18 -9.62
C LYS A 25 5.27 -5.75 -9.93
N LEU A 26 4.71 -5.11 -10.94
CA LEU A 26 5.01 -3.72 -11.28
C LEU A 26 4.65 -2.78 -10.13
N LEU A 27 3.59 -3.07 -9.38
CA LEU A 27 3.17 -2.31 -8.20
C LEU A 27 3.87 -2.76 -6.90
N LYS A 28 4.84 -3.69 -6.98
CA LYS A 28 5.56 -4.24 -5.82
C LYS A 28 4.66 -4.97 -4.82
N LEU A 29 3.62 -5.62 -5.32
CA LEU A 29 2.65 -6.39 -4.54
C LEU A 29 2.78 -7.89 -4.84
N ASP A 30 3.97 -8.45 -4.65
CA ASP A 30 4.28 -9.84 -5.03
C ASP A 30 3.60 -10.87 -4.13
N LYS A 31 3.32 -10.52 -2.90
CA LYS A 31 2.77 -11.44 -1.90
C LYS A 31 1.49 -10.92 -1.27
N LYS A 32 0.70 -11.85 -0.73
CA LYS A 32 -0.52 -11.55 0.03
C LYS A 32 -0.21 -10.62 1.21
N PHE A 33 -1.12 -9.71 1.51
CA PHE A 33 -1.02 -8.73 2.60
C PHE A 33 0.16 -7.76 2.51
N ARG A 34 0.72 -7.58 1.33
CA ARG A 34 1.62 -6.46 1.08
C ARG A 34 0.81 -5.22 0.72
N ALA A 35 1.24 -4.09 1.23
CA ALA A 35 0.67 -2.77 0.92
C ALA A 35 1.74 -1.88 0.32
N THR A 36 1.32 -0.92 -0.48
CA THR A 36 2.19 0.12 -1.04
C THR A 36 1.43 1.43 -1.17
N ILE A 37 2.20 2.51 -1.29
CA ILE A 37 1.66 3.85 -1.55
C ILE A 37 2.17 4.27 -2.92
N ILE A 38 1.25 4.60 -3.82
CA ILE A 38 1.57 5.00 -5.20
C ILE A 38 0.94 6.35 -5.52
N PRO A 39 1.62 7.20 -6.31
CA PRO A 39 1.03 8.47 -6.75
C PRO A 39 -0.23 8.24 -7.58
N ALA A 40 -1.24 9.09 -7.37
CA ALA A 40 -2.49 9.04 -8.10
C ALA A 40 -2.30 9.65 -9.50
N LYS A 41 -2.08 8.78 -10.48
CA LYS A 41 -1.98 9.13 -11.90
C LYS A 41 -3.04 8.35 -12.68
N ASP A 42 -3.42 8.83 -13.84
CA ASP A 42 -4.43 8.18 -14.70
C ASP A 42 -4.03 6.73 -15.03
N ASN A 43 -2.77 6.52 -15.39
CA ASN A 43 -2.24 5.18 -15.66
C ASN A 43 -2.32 4.26 -14.44
N THR A 44 -2.04 4.81 -13.25
CA THR A 44 -2.12 4.06 -11.99
C THR A 44 -3.54 3.61 -11.71
N LEU A 45 -4.52 4.50 -11.89
CA LEU A 45 -5.92 4.15 -11.68
C LEU A 45 -6.39 3.06 -12.65
N GLY A 46 -5.95 3.11 -13.91
CA GLY A 46 -6.20 2.06 -14.89
C GLY A 46 -5.64 0.71 -14.48
N MET A 47 -4.40 0.70 -13.98
CA MET A 47 -3.76 -0.52 -13.45
C MET A 47 -4.54 -1.10 -12.25
N LEU A 48 -4.98 -0.24 -11.32
CA LEU A 48 -5.76 -0.66 -10.15
C LEU A 48 -7.11 -1.26 -10.55
N LYS A 49 -7.80 -0.64 -11.49
CA LYS A 49 -9.09 -1.17 -12.00
C LYS A 49 -8.91 -2.51 -12.70
N LYS A 50 -7.80 -2.70 -13.41
CA LYS A 50 -7.48 -3.97 -14.09
C LYS A 50 -7.35 -5.12 -13.10
N ILE A 51 -6.78 -4.88 -11.93
CA ILE A 51 -6.52 -5.92 -10.90
C ILE A 51 -7.44 -5.79 -9.68
N GLN A 52 -8.57 -5.11 -9.81
CA GLN A 52 -9.46 -4.81 -8.67
C GLN A 52 -9.99 -6.04 -7.92
N HIS A 53 -10.00 -7.20 -8.55
CA HIS A 53 -10.44 -8.46 -7.92
C HIS A 53 -9.40 -9.08 -6.99
N TYR A 54 -8.20 -8.54 -6.94
CA TYR A 54 -7.07 -9.06 -6.16
C TYR A 54 -6.59 -8.11 -5.08
N ILE A 55 -6.94 -6.83 -5.19
CA ILE A 55 -6.46 -5.75 -4.33
C ILE A 55 -7.59 -4.92 -3.75
N SER A 56 -7.25 -4.14 -2.73
CA SER A 56 -8.10 -3.09 -2.18
C SER A 56 -7.31 -1.80 -2.18
N TRP A 57 -7.91 -0.67 -2.60
CA TRP A 57 -7.23 0.62 -2.59
C TRP A 57 -8.14 1.74 -2.13
N GLN A 58 -7.51 2.79 -1.61
CA GLN A 58 -8.18 4.01 -1.17
C GLN A 58 -7.20 5.19 -1.26
N GLU A 59 -7.73 6.40 -1.33
CA GLU A 59 -6.93 7.59 -1.08
C GLU A 59 -6.38 7.56 0.33
N ILE A 60 -5.09 7.86 0.48
CA ILE A 60 -4.41 7.80 1.77
C ILE A 60 -4.37 9.16 2.46
N ASP A 61 -4.53 9.17 3.77
CA ASP A 61 -4.36 10.34 4.62
C ASP A 61 -2.98 10.34 5.29
N ILE A 62 -2.54 11.52 5.73
CA ILE A 62 -1.23 11.72 6.35
C ILE A 62 -1.09 10.90 7.63
N SER A 63 -2.14 10.84 8.46
CA SER A 63 -2.09 10.11 9.73
C SER A 63 -1.85 8.61 9.54
N THR A 64 -2.55 8.01 8.59
CA THR A 64 -2.37 6.59 8.25
C THR A 64 -0.99 6.33 7.64
N THR A 65 -0.50 7.26 6.81
CA THR A 65 0.86 7.15 6.23
C THR A 65 1.93 7.16 7.31
N LYS A 66 1.83 8.07 8.28
CA LYS A 66 2.76 8.13 9.42
C LYS A 66 2.77 6.84 10.23
N GLU A 67 1.59 6.36 10.61
CA GLU A 67 1.46 5.11 11.37
C GLU A 67 2.06 3.93 10.61
N LEU A 68 1.80 3.85 9.31
CA LEU A 68 2.30 2.78 8.45
C LEU A 68 3.83 2.81 8.35
N LEU A 69 4.42 3.98 8.14
CA LEU A 69 5.87 4.15 8.10
C LEU A 69 6.53 3.80 9.44
N ASP A 70 5.97 4.26 10.55
CA ASP A 70 6.53 4.00 11.88
C ASP A 70 6.47 2.52 12.25
N LYS A 71 5.36 1.85 11.97
CA LYS A 71 5.14 0.47 12.39
C LYS A 71 5.69 -0.56 11.40
N LYS A 72 5.58 -0.29 10.10
CA LYS A 72 5.87 -1.26 9.03
C LYS A 72 6.89 -0.81 8.01
N GLY A 73 7.36 0.44 8.08
CA GLY A 73 8.44 0.91 7.22
C GLY A 73 9.73 0.13 7.49
N ARG A 74 10.38 -0.36 6.43
CA ARG A 74 11.60 -1.15 6.51
C ARG A 74 12.57 -0.73 5.41
N LYS A 75 13.87 -0.89 5.69
CA LYS A 75 14.94 -0.71 4.72
C LYS A 75 15.52 -2.06 4.28
N ALA A 76 16.50 -2.04 3.40
CA ALA A 76 17.22 -3.23 2.98
C ALA A 76 17.69 -4.07 4.20
N GLY A 77 17.54 -5.39 4.13
CA GLY A 77 17.79 -6.27 5.27
C GLY A 77 16.63 -6.37 6.27
N TYR A 78 15.47 -5.79 5.95
CA TYR A 78 14.26 -5.77 6.79
C TYR A 78 14.47 -5.07 8.14
N GLN A 79 15.37 -4.11 8.20
CA GLN A 79 15.66 -3.30 9.39
C GLN A 79 14.74 -2.08 9.46
N LYS A 80 14.50 -1.59 10.67
CA LYS A 80 13.73 -0.36 10.87
C LYS A 80 14.43 0.84 10.25
N ILE A 81 13.65 1.82 9.81
CA ILE A 81 14.16 3.07 9.27
C ILE A 81 14.77 3.90 10.40
N THR A 82 16.01 4.37 10.21
CA THR A 82 16.70 5.25 11.14
C THR A 82 16.71 6.69 10.62
N PRO A 83 16.95 7.72 11.48
CA PRO A 83 17.09 9.09 11.01
C PRO A 83 18.19 9.29 9.96
N ASP A 84 19.26 8.49 10.01
CA ASP A 84 20.34 8.54 9.02
C ASP A 84 19.85 8.11 7.64
N ASP A 85 18.97 7.09 7.57
CA ASP A 85 18.36 6.65 6.33
C ASP A 85 17.47 7.74 5.72
N LEU A 86 16.78 8.51 6.54
CA LEU A 86 15.97 9.65 6.09
C LEU A 86 16.86 10.74 5.48
N ALA A 87 18.01 11.02 6.09
CA ALA A 87 18.98 12.00 5.58
C ALA A 87 19.51 11.58 4.21
N GLU A 88 19.82 10.29 4.01
CA GLU A 88 20.25 9.76 2.72
C GLU A 88 19.20 9.95 1.62
N ILE A 89 17.93 9.87 1.96
CA ILE A 89 16.82 10.05 1.01
C ILE A 89 16.53 11.53 0.75
N GLY A 90 17.02 12.44 1.62
CA GLY A 90 16.79 13.87 1.52
C GLY A 90 15.65 14.41 2.37
N PHE A 91 15.19 13.66 3.36
CA PHE A 91 14.14 14.08 4.31
C PHE A 91 14.76 14.27 5.70
N LYS A 92 14.27 15.27 6.43
CA LYS A 92 14.72 15.56 7.81
C LYS A 92 13.94 14.74 8.83
N THR A 93 12.65 14.54 8.60
CA THR A 93 11.77 13.85 9.54
C THR A 93 10.85 12.85 8.81
N MET A 94 10.31 11.90 9.58
CA MET A 94 9.29 10.97 9.07
C MET A 94 8.03 11.71 8.61
N ASP A 95 7.71 12.84 9.24
CA ASP A 95 6.54 13.65 8.87
C ASP A 95 6.69 14.27 7.49
N GLU A 96 7.88 14.74 7.12
CA GLU A 96 8.16 15.24 5.77
C GLU A 96 8.03 14.13 4.73
N LEU A 97 8.55 12.94 5.03
CA LEU A 97 8.42 11.77 4.17
C LEU A 97 6.96 11.38 3.97
N ALA A 98 6.18 11.30 5.06
CA ALA A 98 4.76 10.98 5.01
C ALA A 98 3.98 12.01 4.18
N SER A 99 4.25 13.29 4.38
CA SER A 99 3.61 14.37 3.61
C SER A 99 3.94 14.27 2.12
N SER A 100 5.20 14.04 1.78
CA SER A 100 5.65 13.91 0.39
C SER A 100 5.01 12.70 -0.31
N LEU A 101 4.88 11.57 0.38
CA LEU A 101 4.20 10.38 -0.15
C LEU A 101 2.70 10.62 -0.33
N THR A 102 2.05 11.24 0.65
CA THR A 102 0.61 11.54 0.61
C THR A 102 0.28 12.53 -0.51
N GLU A 103 1.13 13.52 -0.73
CA GLU A 103 0.97 14.52 -1.79
C GLU A 103 1.34 13.98 -3.19
N GLY A 104 1.86 12.78 -3.28
CA GLY A 104 2.25 12.17 -4.55
C GLY A 104 3.52 12.75 -5.17
N LYS A 105 4.27 13.57 -4.44
CA LYS A 105 5.54 14.16 -4.91
C LYS A 105 6.65 13.12 -5.04
N SER A 106 6.64 12.13 -4.16
CA SER A 106 7.62 11.06 -4.12
C SER A 106 6.96 9.71 -4.34
N SER A 107 7.69 8.76 -4.90
CA SER A 107 7.27 7.37 -5.05
C SER A 107 8.14 6.47 -4.18
N LEU A 108 7.54 5.57 -3.41
CA LEU A 108 8.28 4.60 -2.60
C LEU A 108 9.31 3.80 -3.40
N SER A 109 9.01 3.48 -4.64
CA SER A 109 9.92 2.71 -5.49
C SER A 109 11.22 3.43 -5.85
N LYS A 110 11.23 4.76 -5.70
CA LYS A 110 12.42 5.59 -5.97
C LYS A 110 13.21 5.94 -4.71
N LEU A 111 12.71 5.60 -3.54
CA LEU A 111 13.31 5.96 -2.26
C LEU A 111 14.19 4.82 -1.72
N SER A 112 15.29 4.50 -2.43
CA SER A 112 16.31 3.60 -1.89
C SER A 112 17.02 4.27 -0.70
N PRO A 113 17.30 3.60 0.43
CA PRO A 113 17.23 2.15 0.68
C PRO A 113 15.89 1.62 1.21
N LEU A 114 14.83 2.41 1.24
CA LEU A 114 13.53 1.96 1.72
C LEU A 114 12.95 0.88 0.82
N LYS A 115 12.33 -0.13 1.44
CA LYS A 115 11.56 -1.12 0.68
C LYS A 115 10.28 -0.47 0.14
N PRO A 116 9.93 -0.70 -1.14
CA PRO A 116 8.77 -0.07 -1.77
C PRO A 116 7.44 -0.69 -1.36
N TRP A 117 7.41 -1.52 -0.34
CA TRP A 117 6.22 -2.21 0.14
C TRP A 117 6.26 -2.36 1.66
N PHE A 118 5.09 -2.58 2.24
CA PHE A 118 4.92 -2.85 3.67
C PHE A 118 4.37 -4.26 3.85
N ALA A 119 4.99 -5.08 4.68
CA ALA A 119 4.50 -6.40 5.02
C ALA A 119 3.53 -6.31 6.19
N LEU A 120 2.26 -6.62 5.95
CA LEU A 120 1.21 -6.57 6.95
C LEU A 120 0.85 -7.97 7.45
N ALA A 121 0.27 -8.03 8.64
CA ALA A 121 -0.30 -9.24 9.22
C ALA A 121 -1.79 -9.36 8.84
N PRO A 122 -2.40 -10.56 8.94
CA PRO A 122 -3.85 -10.68 8.85
C PRO A 122 -4.55 -9.75 9.87
N PRO A 123 -5.74 -9.23 9.56
CA PRO A 123 -6.41 -8.29 10.44
C PRO A 123 -6.79 -8.96 11.78
N LYS A 124 -6.62 -8.24 12.86
CA LYS A 124 -7.09 -8.67 14.18
C LYS A 124 -8.60 -8.84 14.14
N LYS A 125 -9.11 -9.94 14.68
CA LYS A 125 -10.54 -10.33 14.63
C LYS A 125 -11.07 -10.63 13.21
N GLY A 126 -10.18 -10.87 12.24
CA GLY A 126 -10.53 -11.26 10.89
C GLY A 126 -11.16 -10.15 10.03
N PHE A 127 -11.56 -10.52 8.83
CA PHE A 127 -12.28 -9.63 7.92
C PHE A 127 -13.78 -9.61 8.27
N LYS A 128 -14.35 -8.42 8.40
CA LYS A 128 -15.80 -8.25 8.64
C LYS A 128 -16.63 -8.43 7.38
N ARG A 129 -16.00 -8.31 6.21
CA ARG A 129 -16.61 -8.43 4.89
C ARG A 129 -15.96 -9.55 4.10
N SER A 130 -16.60 -10.00 3.03
CA SER A 130 -16.05 -11.04 2.15
C SER A 130 -14.75 -10.58 1.49
N THR A 131 -13.71 -11.44 1.52
CA THR A 131 -12.45 -11.21 0.81
C THR A 131 -12.50 -11.59 -0.68
N LYS A 132 -13.64 -12.11 -1.14
CA LYS A 132 -13.83 -12.55 -2.53
C LYS A 132 -14.71 -11.62 -3.36
N LYS A 133 -15.33 -10.62 -2.73
CA LYS A 133 -16.28 -9.70 -3.37
C LYS A 133 -15.75 -8.27 -3.35
N LEU A 134 -16.21 -7.47 -4.31
CA LEU A 134 -15.93 -6.04 -4.38
C LEU A 134 -16.63 -5.30 -3.24
N TYR A 135 -16.12 -4.13 -2.87
CA TYR A 135 -16.68 -3.30 -1.80
C TYR A 135 -18.17 -2.98 -2.00
N GLY A 136 -18.56 -2.68 -3.23
CA GLY A 136 -19.97 -2.45 -3.58
C GLY A 136 -20.87 -3.68 -3.44
N GLN A 137 -20.30 -4.88 -3.35
CA GLN A 137 -20.99 -6.15 -3.15
C GLN A 137 -20.81 -6.70 -1.73
N LYS A 138 -20.60 -5.83 -0.76
CA LYS A 138 -20.30 -6.17 0.64
C LYS A 138 -18.98 -6.95 0.83
N GLY A 139 -18.00 -6.67 0.00
CA GLY A 139 -16.66 -7.23 0.08
C GLY A 139 -15.59 -6.19 0.45
N VAL A 140 -14.33 -6.59 0.41
CA VAL A 140 -13.18 -5.71 0.72
C VAL A 140 -12.38 -5.33 -0.51
N LEU A 141 -12.63 -5.93 -1.66
CA LEU A 141 -11.85 -5.72 -2.88
C LEU A 141 -12.26 -4.46 -3.64
N GLY A 142 -11.35 -3.95 -4.47
CA GLY A 142 -11.57 -2.77 -5.27
C GLY A 142 -11.42 -1.47 -4.48
N HIS A 143 -12.10 -0.42 -4.89
CA HIS A 143 -12.09 0.86 -4.18
C HIS A 143 -12.86 0.75 -2.87
N ASN A 144 -12.14 0.69 -1.76
CA ASN A 144 -12.69 0.41 -0.42
C ASN A 144 -12.54 1.64 0.48
N LYS A 145 -13.64 2.26 0.82
CA LYS A 145 -13.68 3.44 1.69
C LYS A 145 -13.29 3.16 3.14
N GLU A 146 -13.30 1.91 3.57
CA GLU A 146 -12.96 1.48 4.94
C GLU A 146 -11.54 0.91 5.04
N LEU A 147 -10.71 1.04 3.99
CA LEU A 147 -9.38 0.45 3.94
C LEU A 147 -8.46 0.97 5.04
N ASN A 148 -8.50 2.25 5.36
CA ASN A 148 -7.66 2.83 6.42
C ASN A 148 -7.94 2.18 7.78
N THR A 149 -9.21 1.93 8.09
CA THR A 149 -9.63 1.23 9.31
C THR A 149 -9.14 -0.23 9.31
N LEU A 150 -9.28 -0.91 8.20
CA LEU A 150 -8.78 -2.28 8.03
C LEU A 150 -7.26 -2.34 8.18
N LEU A 151 -6.54 -1.40 7.58
CA LEU A 151 -5.08 -1.32 7.63
C LEU A 151 -4.59 -1.21 9.09
N ARG A 152 -5.23 -0.36 9.90
CA ARG A 152 -4.88 -0.22 11.32
C ARG A 152 -5.02 -1.52 12.11
N ARG A 153 -5.95 -2.36 11.71
CA ARG A 153 -6.12 -3.70 12.32
C ARG A 153 -5.09 -4.72 11.81
N MET A 154 -4.40 -4.42 10.72
CA MET A 154 -3.35 -5.27 10.12
C MET A 154 -1.94 -4.83 10.51
N MET A 155 -1.77 -3.65 11.03
CA MET A 155 -0.52 -3.17 11.62
C MET A 155 -0.36 -3.70 13.05
#